data_383ec3e696e9d370a4999cb59e534e44
#
_entry.id   383ec3e696e9d370a4999cb59e534e44
#
_cell.length_a   1.000
_cell.length_b   1.000
_cell.length_c   1.000
_cell.angle_alpha   90.00
_cell.angle_beta   90.00
_cell.angle_gamma   90.00
#
_symmetry.space_group_name_H-M   'P 1'
#
loop_
_entity.id
_entity.type
_entity.pdbx_description
1 polymer ?
#
loop_
_entity_poly.entity_id
_entity_poly.type
_entity_poly.pdbx_seq_one_letter_code
_entity_poly.pdbx_strand_id
1 'polypeptide(L)'
;MARNIIEALRADVIKDIFSNNSFCNSWMVWKPLLKEKCQNIQDSKAIIDLGDSLRDVFQSTRPENGRGGQSDISKAGNLWESIVTWYLNLCFIGSRAVVIRKCSSLPKPIKDALTVYYDNLACSAEPDLTVIVFPDKPIFTGNPDTFLTPRVKKIDYNILSQEVSKLFELFQVGVIQCKSNWNENSQIPMLWDIVYNSGGIPSQNIMVGTETYNLKDLRRFTYSFVTMPSNNLDGYTPTRVEISRVRNLSGGNYWGVPTLNGIAKSIKEIFRLFDNAFNTSIKSTLNAELAALSSEFSYFQLL
;
A
#
# COMPACT_ATOMS: atom_id res chain seq x y z
N MET A 1 -19.00 -10.81 10.46
CA MET A 1 -19.14 -10.08 9.19
C MET A 1 -18.37 -8.78 9.30
N ALA A 2 -17.82 -8.27 8.18
CA ALA A 2 -17.17 -6.96 8.20
C ALA A 2 -18.20 -5.87 8.55
N ARG A 3 -17.76 -4.85 9.30
CA ARG A 3 -18.64 -3.76 9.78
C ARG A 3 -19.06 -2.81 8.65
N ASN A 4 -18.20 -2.67 7.63
CA ASN A 4 -18.41 -1.80 6.49
C ASN A 4 -17.63 -2.32 5.28
N ILE A 5 -17.79 -1.67 4.11
CA ILE A 5 -17.13 -2.09 2.87
C ILE A 5 -15.60 -1.95 2.94
N ILE A 6 -15.07 -1.00 3.70
CA ILE A 6 -13.63 -0.77 3.83
C ILE A 6 -12.98 -1.97 4.54
N GLU A 7 -13.61 -2.45 5.63
CA GLU A 7 -13.14 -3.64 6.36
C GLU A 7 -13.35 -4.92 5.54
N ALA A 8 -14.39 -4.98 4.70
CA ALA A 8 -14.58 -6.10 3.77
C ALA A 8 -13.45 -6.15 2.73
N LEU A 9 -13.11 -5.01 2.12
CA LEU A 9 -11.98 -4.91 1.19
C LEU A 9 -10.66 -5.28 1.87
N ARG A 10 -10.42 -4.80 3.08
CA ARG A 10 -9.22 -5.12 3.87
C ARG A 10 -9.10 -6.63 4.10
N ALA A 11 -10.20 -7.26 4.52
CA ALA A 11 -10.25 -8.70 4.73
C ALA A 11 -9.96 -9.49 3.45
N ASP A 12 -10.51 -9.07 2.31
CA ASP A 12 -10.27 -9.70 1.01
C ASP A 12 -8.81 -9.59 0.58
N VAL A 13 -8.20 -8.40 0.73
CA VAL A 13 -6.78 -8.20 0.42
C VAL A 13 -5.89 -9.09 1.28
N ILE A 14 -6.13 -9.15 2.58
CA ILE A 14 -5.29 -9.96 3.48
C ILE A 14 -5.49 -11.45 3.20
N LYS A 15 -6.72 -11.91 2.98
CA LYS A 15 -6.98 -13.31 2.59
C LYS A 15 -6.29 -13.67 1.27
N ASP A 16 -6.28 -12.76 0.29
CA ASP A 16 -5.56 -12.97 -0.97
C ASP A 16 -4.04 -13.13 -0.75
N ILE A 17 -3.44 -12.32 0.12
CA ILE A 17 -2.03 -12.47 0.50
C ILE A 17 -1.77 -13.87 1.09
N PHE A 18 -2.62 -14.32 2.00
CA PHE A 18 -2.52 -15.64 2.63
C PHE A 18 -2.96 -16.79 1.70
N SER A 19 -3.51 -16.54 0.53
CA SER A 19 -3.72 -17.56 -0.50
C SER A 19 -2.42 -17.92 -1.26
N ASN A 20 -1.37 -17.12 -1.11
CA ASN A 20 -0.08 -17.35 -1.78
C ASN A 20 0.82 -18.24 -0.92
N ASN A 21 1.16 -19.42 -1.45
CA ASN A 21 2.00 -20.41 -0.75
C ASN A 21 3.37 -19.85 -0.35
N SER A 22 4.00 -19.02 -1.18
CA SER A 22 5.30 -18.41 -0.85
C SER A 22 5.19 -17.47 0.33
N PHE A 23 4.11 -16.70 0.43
CA PHE A 23 3.85 -15.85 1.59
C PHE A 23 3.57 -16.69 2.84
N CYS A 24 2.71 -17.71 2.74
CA CYS A 24 2.42 -18.61 3.87
C CYS A 24 3.67 -19.27 4.43
N ASN A 25 4.56 -19.75 3.56
CA ASN A 25 5.83 -20.36 3.99
C ASN A 25 6.72 -19.34 4.73
N SER A 26 6.83 -18.12 4.21
CA SER A 26 7.57 -17.06 4.89
C SER A 26 6.90 -16.64 6.20
N TRP A 27 5.57 -16.62 6.23
CA TRP A 27 4.79 -16.24 7.41
C TRP A 27 5.04 -17.15 8.62
N MET A 28 5.28 -18.45 8.39
CA MET A 28 5.64 -19.38 9.47
C MET A 28 6.91 -18.95 10.22
N VAL A 29 7.84 -18.31 9.53
CA VAL A 29 9.09 -17.77 10.12
C VAL A 29 8.86 -16.34 10.65
N TRP A 30 8.13 -15.51 9.90
CA TRP A 30 7.91 -14.11 10.24
C TRP A 30 7.01 -13.90 11.45
N LYS A 31 5.95 -14.70 11.60
CA LYS A 31 4.97 -14.53 12.68
C LYS A 31 5.60 -14.57 14.09
N PRO A 32 6.46 -15.55 14.45
CA PRO A 32 7.16 -15.54 15.74
C PRO A 32 8.01 -14.28 15.95
N LEU A 33 8.76 -13.85 14.92
CA LEU A 33 9.60 -12.66 14.98
C LEU A 33 8.77 -11.38 15.15
N LEU A 34 7.65 -11.27 14.42
CA LEU A 34 6.73 -10.14 14.57
C LEU A 34 6.15 -10.06 15.98
N LYS A 35 5.79 -11.21 16.55
CA LYS A 35 5.31 -11.28 17.94
C LYS A 35 6.38 -10.87 18.95
N GLU A 36 7.61 -11.34 18.76
CA GLU A 36 8.75 -10.96 19.60
C GLU A 36 9.01 -9.44 19.54
N LYS A 37 9.04 -8.87 18.32
CA LYS A 37 9.27 -7.43 18.12
C LYS A 37 8.13 -6.57 18.64
N CYS A 38 6.88 -7.05 18.53
CA CYS A 38 5.70 -6.32 19.01
C CYS A 38 5.60 -6.29 20.54
N GLN A 39 6.19 -7.26 21.26
CA GLN A 39 6.16 -7.41 22.72
C GLN A 39 4.76 -7.37 23.34
N ASN A 40 3.92 -6.41 22.94
CA ASN A 40 2.54 -6.26 23.40
C ASN A 40 1.62 -5.96 22.22
N ILE A 41 0.92 -6.97 21.73
CA ILE A 41 -0.05 -6.85 20.63
C ILE A 41 -1.28 -6.01 21.02
N GLN A 42 -1.52 -5.77 22.31
CA GLN A 42 -2.60 -4.91 22.80
C GLN A 42 -2.19 -3.43 22.89
N ASP A 43 -0.99 -3.08 22.44
CA ASP A 43 -0.50 -1.70 22.36
C ASP A 43 -0.38 -1.26 20.89
N SER A 44 -1.20 -0.28 20.51
CA SER A 44 -1.17 0.29 19.16
C SER A 44 0.20 0.86 18.78
N LYS A 45 0.95 1.41 19.76
CA LYS A 45 2.30 1.90 19.53
C LYS A 45 3.23 0.76 19.12
N ALA A 46 3.17 -0.37 19.83
CA ALA A 46 4.00 -1.54 19.52
C ALA A 46 3.71 -2.08 18.10
N ILE A 47 2.43 -2.11 17.68
CA ILE A 47 2.05 -2.50 16.32
C ILE A 47 2.58 -1.51 15.27
N ILE A 48 2.44 -0.21 15.52
CA ILE A 48 2.94 0.82 14.60
C ILE A 48 4.47 0.75 14.49
N ASP A 49 5.15 0.53 15.61
CA ASP A 49 6.61 0.44 15.68
C ASP A 49 7.17 -0.83 14.96
N LEU A 50 6.35 -1.85 14.66
CA LEU A 50 6.73 -2.97 13.78
C LEU A 50 7.27 -2.50 12.43
N GLY A 51 6.85 -1.32 11.95
CA GLY A 51 7.38 -0.71 10.74
C GLY A 51 8.91 -0.60 10.73
N ASP A 52 9.53 -0.35 11.87
CA ASP A 52 10.99 -0.26 11.99
C ASP A 52 11.69 -1.63 11.91
N SER A 53 10.96 -2.72 12.16
CA SER A 53 11.50 -4.09 12.19
C SER A 53 11.20 -4.91 10.92
N LEU A 54 10.40 -4.39 10.00
CA LEU A 54 9.96 -5.16 8.82
C LEU A 54 11.11 -5.68 7.96
N ARG A 55 12.23 -4.94 7.89
CA ARG A 55 13.41 -5.39 7.17
C ARG A 55 13.99 -6.67 7.78
N ASP A 56 14.22 -6.68 9.08
CA ASP A 56 14.85 -7.79 9.78
C ASP A 56 13.97 -9.03 9.69
N VAL A 57 12.66 -8.85 9.86
CA VAL A 57 11.67 -9.91 9.67
C VAL A 57 11.71 -10.45 8.24
N PHE A 58 11.69 -9.59 7.24
CA PHE A 58 11.74 -10.00 5.83
C PHE A 58 13.04 -10.73 5.49
N GLN A 59 14.19 -10.24 5.97
CA GLN A 59 15.49 -10.83 5.69
C GLN A 59 15.69 -12.20 6.35
N SER A 60 14.98 -12.52 7.44
CA SER A 60 15.08 -13.81 8.12
C SER A 60 14.74 -15.03 7.24
N THR A 61 14.04 -14.81 6.14
CA THR A 61 13.70 -15.86 5.17
C THR A 61 14.56 -15.84 3.91
N ARG A 62 15.56 -14.96 3.84
CA ARG A 62 16.47 -14.89 2.69
C ARG A 62 17.73 -15.72 2.91
N PRO A 63 18.24 -16.40 1.87
CA PRO A 63 19.52 -17.09 1.97
C PRO A 63 20.64 -16.09 2.26
N GLU A 64 21.55 -16.45 3.18
CA GLU A 64 22.70 -15.60 3.56
C GLU A 64 23.62 -15.23 2.37
N ASN A 65 23.64 -16.03 1.32
CA ASN A 65 24.49 -15.87 0.14
C ASN A 65 23.83 -15.17 -1.05
N GLY A 66 22.88 -14.34 -0.84
CA GLY A 66 22.39 -13.19 -1.65
C GLY A 66 22.35 -13.23 -3.17
N ARG A 67 22.75 -14.29 -3.86
CA ARG A 67 22.75 -14.41 -5.33
C ARG A 67 21.74 -15.44 -5.78
N GLY A 68 20.47 -15.13 -5.59
CA GLY A 68 19.38 -15.84 -6.26
C GLY A 68 19.28 -15.45 -7.74
N GLY A 69 18.79 -16.35 -8.58
CA GLY A 69 18.46 -16.06 -9.98
C GLY A 69 17.34 -15.01 -10.10
N GLN A 70 17.06 -14.54 -11.31
CA GLN A 70 16.04 -13.52 -11.58
C GLN A 70 14.65 -13.90 -11.01
N SER A 71 14.32 -15.20 -10.96
CA SER A 71 13.08 -15.69 -10.35
C SER A 71 13.01 -15.45 -8.84
N ASP A 72 14.14 -15.49 -8.15
CA ASP A 72 14.21 -15.29 -6.69
C ASP A 72 14.12 -13.80 -6.35
N ILE A 73 14.64 -12.93 -7.21
CA ILE A 73 14.51 -11.47 -7.10
C ILE A 73 13.04 -11.07 -7.25
N SER A 74 12.34 -11.59 -8.25
CA SER A 74 10.93 -11.33 -8.47
C SER A 74 10.05 -11.84 -7.31
N LYS A 75 10.32 -13.05 -6.81
CA LYS A 75 9.62 -13.59 -5.63
C LYS A 75 9.86 -12.72 -4.39
N ALA A 76 11.08 -12.24 -4.21
CA ALA A 76 11.42 -11.37 -3.09
C ALA A 76 10.68 -10.02 -3.16
N GLY A 77 10.56 -9.42 -4.35
CA GLY A 77 9.76 -8.21 -4.57
C GLY A 77 8.30 -8.42 -4.16
N ASN A 78 7.66 -9.47 -4.68
CA ASN A 78 6.28 -9.83 -4.34
C ASN A 78 6.06 -10.08 -2.83
N LEU A 79 7.02 -10.72 -2.16
CA LEU A 79 6.95 -10.96 -0.72
C LEU A 79 7.10 -9.66 0.08
N TRP A 80 7.99 -8.74 -0.39
CA TRP A 80 8.14 -7.43 0.23
C TRP A 80 6.87 -6.60 0.11
N GLU A 81 6.30 -6.51 -1.07
CA GLU A 81 5.00 -5.86 -1.29
C GLU A 81 3.91 -6.44 -0.37
N SER A 82 3.89 -7.76 -0.23
CA SER A 82 2.87 -8.46 0.57
C SER A 82 3.00 -8.15 2.07
N ILE A 83 4.22 -8.15 2.63
CA ILE A 83 4.41 -7.83 4.06
C ILE A 83 4.15 -6.35 4.34
N VAL A 84 4.50 -5.45 3.43
CA VAL A 84 4.17 -4.02 3.54
C VAL A 84 2.65 -3.83 3.48
N THR A 85 1.97 -4.50 2.55
CA THR A 85 0.49 -4.47 2.45
C THR A 85 -0.17 -4.97 3.72
N TRP A 86 0.32 -6.08 4.26
CA TRP A 86 -0.16 -6.64 5.52
C TRP A 86 0.02 -5.66 6.68
N TYR A 87 1.21 -5.10 6.84
CA TYR A 87 1.53 -4.16 7.92
C TYR A 87 0.69 -2.88 7.84
N LEU A 88 0.61 -2.27 6.66
CA LEU A 88 -0.17 -1.04 6.48
C LEU A 88 -1.65 -1.28 6.76
N ASN A 89 -2.23 -2.37 6.26
CA ASN A 89 -3.62 -2.71 6.53
C ASN A 89 -3.87 -3.02 8.01
N LEU A 90 -2.92 -3.65 8.70
CA LEU A 90 -3.01 -3.88 10.15
C LEU A 90 -3.10 -2.53 10.90
N CYS A 91 -2.26 -1.57 10.56
CA CYS A 91 -2.27 -0.25 11.19
C CYS A 91 -3.50 0.60 10.78
N PHE A 92 -4.13 0.31 9.65
CA PHE A 92 -5.35 1.00 9.18
C PHE A 92 -6.66 0.37 9.69
N ILE A 93 -6.63 -0.67 10.52
CA ILE A 93 -7.86 -1.24 11.12
C ILE A 93 -8.68 -0.12 11.78
N GLY A 94 -9.99 -0.09 11.53
CA GLY A 94 -10.91 0.91 12.06
C GLY A 94 -10.84 2.28 11.39
N SER A 95 -9.93 2.49 10.44
CA SER A 95 -9.84 3.72 9.66
C SER A 95 -10.59 3.63 8.33
N ARG A 96 -10.71 4.76 7.64
CA ARG A 96 -11.30 4.84 6.31
C ARG A 96 -10.31 4.55 5.18
N ALA A 97 -9.11 4.06 5.48
CA ALA A 97 -8.10 3.69 4.50
C ALA A 97 -8.01 2.17 4.30
N VAL A 98 -7.76 1.75 3.08
CA VAL A 98 -7.42 0.37 2.73
C VAL A 98 -6.26 0.37 1.73
N VAL A 99 -5.36 -0.59 1.86
CA VAL A 99 -4.22 -0.78 0.94
C VAL A 99 -4.49 -1.99 0.06
N ILE A 100 -4.52 -1.77 -1.25
CA ILE A 100 -4.81 -2.78 -2.26
C ILE A 100 -3.55 -3.04 -3.08
N ARG A 101 -3.17 -4.29 -3.24
CA ARG A 101 -1.99 -4.71 -3.99
C ARG A 101 -2.28 -4.97 -5.47
N LYS A 102 -3.43 -5.55 -5.79
CA LYS A 102 -3.79 -5.93 -7.14
C LYS A 102 -4.64 -4.86 -7.81
N CYS A 103 -4.21 -4.38 -8.97
CA CYS A 103 -4.96 -3.42 -9.77
C CYS A 103 -6.36 -3.95 -10.17
N SER A 104 -6.52 -5.27 -10.34
CA SER A 104 -7.81 -5.91 -10.62
C SER A 104 -8.82 -5.78 -9.47
N SER A 105 -8.36 -5.52 -8.26
CA SER A 105 -9.19 -5.32 -7.06
C SER A 105 -9.46 -3.85 -6.76
N LEU A 106 -9.09 -2.93 -7.66
CA LEU A 106 -9.44 -1.52 -7.54
C LEU A 106 -10.84 -1.27 -8.11
N PRO A 107 -11.64 -0.37 -7.49
CA PRO A 107 -12.83 0.18 -8.12
C PRO A 107 -12.47 0.81 -9.47
N LYS A 108 -13.32 0.57 -10.50
CA LYS A 108 -13.03 1.00 -11.87
C LYS A 108 -12.66 2.49 -12.00
N PRO A 109 -13.35 3.46 -11.37
CA PRO A 109 -12.98 4.87 -11.48
C PRO A 109 -11.56 5.17 -11.01
N ILE A 110 -11.09 4.52 -9.93
CA ILE A 110 -9.73 4.69 -9.41
C ILE A 110 -8.72 4.02 -10.34
N LYS A 111 -9.03 2.83 -10.85
CA LYS A 111 -8.20 2.15 -11.84
C LYS A 111 -8.05 2.99 -13.11
N ASP A 112 -9.15 3.52 -13.63
CA ASP A 112 -9.15 4.36 -14.84
C ASP A 112 -8.30 5.63 -14.62
N ALA A 113 -8.41 6.27 -13.46
CA ALA A 113 -7.63 7.45 -13.12
C ALA A 113 -6.12 7.19 -13.04
N LEU A 114 -5.71 5.97 -12.70
CA LEU A 114 -4.31 5.54 -12.61
C LEU A 114 -3.78 4.97 -13.93
N THR A 115 -4.63 4.77 -14.94
CA THR A 115 -4.22 4.21 -16.23
C THR A 115 -3.51 5.26 -17.08
N VAL A 116 -2.37 4.89 -17.66
CA VAL A 116 -1.64 5.72 -18.62
C VAL A 116 -2.02 5.29 -20.03
N TYR A 117 -2.32 6.24 -20.90
CA TYR A 117 -2.64 5.99 -22.28
C TYR A 117 -1.53 6.56 -23.17
N TYR A 118 -1.02 5.75 -24.08
CA TYR A 118 -0.15 6.16 -25.18
C TYR A 118 -1.00 6.14 -26.45
N ASP A 119 -1.37 7.30 -26.96
CA ASP A 119 -2.46 7.45 -27.94
C ASP A 119 -3.75 6.79 -27.40
N ASN A 120 -4.23 5.76 -28.12
CA ASN A 120 -5.42 4.99 -27.73
C ASN A 120 -5.08 3.67 -27.00
N LEU A 121 -3.80 3.39 -26.75
CA LEU A 121 -3.35 2.17 -26.08
C LEU A 121 -3.30 2.38 -24.58
N ALA A 122 -4.22 1.72 -23.87
CA ALA A 122 -4.20 1.72 -22.40
C ALA A 122 -3.03 0.88 -21.88
N CYS A 123 -2.11 1.52 -21.18
CA CYS A 123 -1.07 0.87 -20.42
C CYS A 123 -1.43 0.99 -18.96
N SER A 124 -1.95 -0.07 -18.36
CA SER A 124 -2.14 -0.08 -16.90
C SER A 124 -0.76 0.00 -16.25
N ALA A 125 -0.41 1.20 -15.78
CA ALA A 125 0.65 1.31 -14.80
C ALA A 125 0.18 0.53 -13.57
N GLU A 126 0.79 -0.62 -13.30
CA GLU A 126 0.47 -1.37 -12.09
C GLU A 126 1.26 -0.76 -10.94
N PRO A 127 0.62 0.06 -10.09
CA PRO A 127 1.23 0.46 -8.84
C PRO A 127 1.45 -0.79 -7.99
N ASP A 128 2.60 -0.92 -7.35
CA ASP A 128 2.87 -2.04 -6.45
C ASP A 128 1.78 -2.08 -5.35
N LEU A 129 1.45 -0.91 -4.77
CA LEU A 129 0.35 -0.77 -3.82
C LEU A 129 -0.46 0.51 -4.11
N THR A 130 -1.77 0.42 -3.91
CA THR A 130 -2.67 1.57 -3.94
C THR A 130 -3.37 1.73 -2.60
N VAL A 131 -3.22 2.88 -1.95
CA VAL A 131 -3.98 3.26 -0.76
C VAL A 131 -5.22 4.04 -1.21
N ILE A 132 -6.38 3.61 -0.77
CA ILE A 132 -7.65 4.34 -0.98
C ILE A 132 -8.15 4.82 0.38
N VAL A 133 -8.32 6.13 0.52
CA VAL A 133 -9.02 6.73 1.66
C VAL A 133 -10.43 7.08 1.23
N PHE A 134 -11.38 6.38 1.78
CA PHE A 134 -12.80 6.58 1.52
C PHE A 134 -13.31 7.86 2.21
N PRO A 135 -14.23 8.61 1.60
CA PRO A 135 -14.88 9.73 2.25
C PRO A 135 -15.73 9.26 3.43
N ASP A 136 -15.90 10.13 4.41
CA ASP A 136 -16.78 9.87 5.56
C ASP A 136 -18.24 10.02 5.13
N LYS A 137 -18.76 8.95 4.53
CA LYS A 137 -20.14 8.86 4.04
C LYS A 137 -20.76 7.56 4.53
N PRO A 138 -22.03 7.61 5.00
CA PRO A 138 -22.72 6.43 5.53
C PRO A 138 -22.74 5.24 4.57
N ILE A 139 -22.74 5.49 3.25
CA ILE A 139 -22.71 4.42 2.26
C ILE A 139 -21.43 3.56 2.38
N PHE A 140 -20.28 4.14 2.76
CA PHE A 140 -19.02 3.40 2.90
C PHE A 140 -18.72 2.99 4.33
N THR A 141 -19.20 3.75 5.32
CA THR A 141 -18.90 3.52 6.75
C THR A 141 -19.98 2.70 7.46
N GLY A 142 -21.15 2.52 6.82
CA GLY A 142 -22.25 1.72 7.33
C GLY A 142 -22.21 0.26 6.87
N ASN A 143 -23.33 -0.44 7.06
CA ASN A 143 -23.46 -1.86 6.72
C ASN A 143 -23.07 -2.15 5.26
N PRO A 144 -22.18 -3.12 5.01
CA PRO A 144 -21.65 -3.41 3.67
C PRO A 144 -22.62 -4.22 2.78
N ASP A 145 -23.78 -4.63 3.24
CA ASP A 145 -24.67 -5.55 2.53
C ASP A 145 -25.01 -5.07 1.10
N THR A 146 -25.10 -3.76 0.88
CA THR A 146 -25.32 -3.17 -0.45
C THR A 146 -24.21 -3.53 -1.44
N PHE A 147 -23.00 -3.71 -0.96
CA PHE A 147 -21.82 -4.02 -1.77
C PHE A 147 -21.52 -5.52 -1.87
N LEU A 148 -22.33 -6.37 -1.25
CA LEU A 148 -22.06 -7.80 -1.20
C LEU A 148 -23.07 -8.58 -2.05
N THR A 149 -22.55 -9.54 -2.82
CA THR A 149 -23.41 -10.44 -3.59
C THR A 149 -24.30 -11.26 -2.63
N PRO A 150 -25.59 -11.47 -2.96
CA PRO A 150 -26.56 -12.02 -2.00
C PRO A 150 -26.21 -13.39 -1.43
N ARG A 151 -25.69 -14.30 -2.26
CA ARG A 151 -25.45 -15.72 -1.87
C ARG A 151 -24.09 -15.96 -1.24
N VAL A 152 -23.02 -15.39 -1.83
CA VAL A 152 -21.62 -15.74 -1.51
C VAL A 152 -20.97 -14.66 -0.64
N LYS A 153 -21.65 -13.52 -0.45
CA LYS A 153 -21.16 -12.39 0.34
C LYS A 153 -19.78 -11.90 -0.13
N LYS A 154 -19.49 -12.03 -1.44
CA LYS A 154 -18.31 -11.42 -2.08
C LYS A 154 -18.60 -9.97 -2.45
N ILE A 155 -17.58 -9.15 -2.50
CA ILE A 155 -17.70 -7.75 -2.92
C ILE A 155 -18.14 -7.69 -4.39
N ASP A 156 -19.22 -6.94 -4.63
CA ASP A 156 -19.65 -6.57 -5.97
C ASP A 156 -18.93 -5.29 -6.40
N TYR A 157 -17.87 -5.46 -7.16
CA TYR A 157 -17.04 -4.35 -7.65
C TYR A 157 -17.77 -3.44 -8.63
N ASN A 158 -18.87 -3.89 -9.27
CA ASN A 158 -19.68 -3.03 -10.12
C ASN A 158 -20.44 -2.01 -9.27
N ILE A 159 -21.13 -2.48 -8.23
CA ILE A 159 -21.85 -1.60 -7.29
C ILE A 159 -20.85 -0.66 -6.60
N LEU A 160 -19.72 -1.20 -6.10
CA LEU A 160 -18.69 -0.38 -5.47
C LEU A 160 -18.17 0.71 -6.44
N SER A 161 -17.92 0.35 -7.70
CA SER A 161 -17.43 1.30 -8.71
C SER A 161 -18.46 2.39 -9.02
N GLN A 162 -19.76 2.07 -9.03
CA GLN A 162 -20.82 3.06 -9.20
C GLN A 162 -20.85 4.08 -8.05
N GLU A 163 -20.73 3.62 -6.81
CA GLU A 163 -20.73 4.54 -5.65
C GLU A 163 -19.42 5.37 -5.56
N VAL A 164 -18.27 4.78 -5.92
CA VAL A 164 -17.01 5.50 -6.06
C VAL A 164 -17.11 6.56 -7.15
N SER A 165 -17.72 6.23 -8.30
CA SER A 165 -17.94 7.18 -9.40
C SER A 165 -18.71 8.44 -8.96
N LYS A 166 -19.80 8.27 -8.21
CA LYS A 166 -20.64 9.38 -7.75
C LYS A 166 -19.91 10.36 -6.81
N LEU A 167 -18.88 9.90 -6.13
CA LEU A 167 -18.21 10.64 -5.07
C LEU A 167 -16.70 10.72 -5.32
N PHE A 168 -16.26 10.55 -6.59
CA PHE A 168 -14.86 10.39 -6.97
C PHE A 168 -13.95 11.48 -6.42
N GLU A 169 -14.36 12.74 -6.52
CA GLU A 169 -13.63 13.92 -6.04
C GLU A 169 -13.45 13.99 -4.51
N LEU A 170 -14.16 13.15 -3.75
CA LEU A 170 -14.00 13.08 -2.30
C LEU A 170 -12.96 12.04 -1.86
N PHE A 171 -12.50 11.20 -2.78
CA PHE A 171 -11.51 10.17 -2.46
C PHE A 171 -10.10 10.75 -2.43
N GLN A 172 -9.27 10.20 -1.52
CA GLN A 172 -7.83 10.32 -1.60
C GLN A 172 -7.24 9.02 -2.08
N VAL A 173 -6.30 9.09 -3.03
CA VAL A 173 -5.57 7.92 -3.55
C VAL A 173 -4.07 8.14 -3.35
N GLY A 174 -3.40 7.11 -2.86
CA GLY A 174 -1.95 7.09 -2.72
C GLY A 174 -1.36 5.89 -3.45
N VAL A 175 -0.35 6.13 -4.28
CA VAL A 175 0.45 5.07 -4.88
C VAL A 175 1.73 4.89 -4.07
N ILE A 176 2.06 3.65 -3.74
CA ILE A 176 3.29 3.29 -3.05
C ILE A 176 4.06 2.32 -3.94
N GLN A 177 5.24 2.74 -4.36
CA GLN A 177 6.21 1.87 -5.03
C GLN A 177 7.08 1.16 -4.00
N CYS A 178 7.06 -0.15 -4.04
CA CYS A 178 7.89 -1.00 -3.19
C CYS A 178 9.14 -1.41 -3.93
N LYS A 179 10.31 -1.18 -3.35
CA LYS A 179 11.60 -1.58 -3.92
C LYS A 179 12.39 -2.39 -2.90
N SER A 180 12.95 -3.50 -3.35
CA SER A 180 13.77 -4.38 -2.52
C SER A 180 15.26 -3.99 -2.52
N ASN A 181 15.63 -3.01 -3.34
CA ASN A 181 17.00 -2.54 -3.47
C ASN A 181 17.02 -1.02 -3.74
N TRP A 182 17.93 -0.29 -3.12
CA TRP A 182 18.08 1.16 -3.32
C TRP A 182 18.45 1.52 -4.77
N ASN A 183 19.24 0.69 -5.45
CA ASN A 183 19.63 0.91 -6.83
C ASN A 183 18.43 0.79 -7.80
N GLU A 184 17.41 0.02 -7.46
CA GLU A 184 16.19 -0.08 -8.26
C GLU A 184 15.43 1.25 -8.34
N ASN A 185 15.67 2.16 -7.40
CA ASN A 185 15.10 3.50 -7.44
C ASN A 185 15.62 4.34 -8.62
N SER A 186 16.74 3.96 -9.24
CA SER A 186 17.21 4.58 -10.48
C SER A 186 16.42 4.13 -11.71
N GLN A 187 15.77 2.96 -11.61
CA GLN A 187 14.96 2.35 -12.65
C GLN A 187 13.48 2.53 -12.31
N ILE A 188 12.97 3.75 -12.36
CA ILE A 188 11.56 4.02 -12.10
C ILE A 188 10.89 4.26 -13.44
N PRO A 189 10.30 3.22 -14.08
CA PRO A 189 9.90 3.40 -15.45
C PRO A 189 8.52 4.04 -15.62
N MET A 190 7.51 3.58 -14.93
CA MET A 190 6.16 3.77 -15.45
C MET A 190 5.36 4.91 -14.84
N LEU A 191 5.59 5.24 -13.58
CA LEU A 191 4.88 6.36 -12.94
C LEU A 191 5.52 7.72 -13.25
N TRP A 192 6.63 7.73 -13.98
CA TRP A 192 7.19 8.96 -14.55
C TRP A 192 6.16 9.67 -15.41
N ASP A 193 5.47 8.92 -16.24
CA ASP A 193 4.46 9.48 -17.13
C ASP A 193 3.33 10.14 -16.33
N ILE A 194 2.93 9.55 -15.22
CA ILE A 194 1.92 10.13 -14.30
C ILE A 194 2.44 11.43 -13.70
N VAL A 195 3.67 11.45 -13.23
CA VAL A 195 4.26 12.63 -12.56
C VAL A 195 4.57 13.73 -13.56
N TYR A 196 5.13 13.42 -14.71
CA TYR A 196 5.52 14.41 -15.70
C TYR A 196 4.34 14.93 -16.53
N ASN A 197 3.33 14.12 -16.83
CA ASN A 197 2.15 14.59 -17.53
C ASN A 197 1.18 15.40 -16.69
N SER A 198 1.29 15.36 -15.38
CA SER A 198 0.56 16.32 -14.55
C SER A 198 1.00 17.78 -14.81
N GLY A 199 2.18 17.98 -15.41
CA GLY A 199 2.72 19.29 -15.80
C GLY A 199 2.68 19.65 -17.28
N GLY A 200 2.21 18.73 -18.17
CA GLY A 200 2.00 18.97 -19.60
C GLY A 200 3.29 19.15 -20.40
N ILE A 201 3.77 18.07 -21.04
CA ILE A 201 4.76 18.18 -22.12
C ILE A 201 3.98 18.19 -23.44
N PRO A 202 3.91 19.32 -24.17
CA PRO A 202 2.93 19.55 -25.24
C PRO A 202 3.04 18.66 -26.48
N SER A 203 4.08 17.84 -26.61
CA SER A 203 4.37 17.09 -27.84
C SER A 203 4.23 15.57 -27.70
N GLN A 204 3.67 15.09 -26.60
CA GLN A 204 3.51 13.66 -26.36
C GLN A 204 2.03 13.32 -26.24
N ASN A 205 1.58 12.34 -27.00
CA ASN A 205 0.22 11.78 -26.90
C ASN A 205 0.12 10.81 -25.70
N ILE A 206 0.53 11.31 -24.50
CA ILE A 206 0.44 10.55 -23.27
C ILE A 206 -0.65 11.21 -22.43
N MET A 207 -1.63 10.42 -22.04
CA MET A 207 -2.70 10.85 -21.15
C MET A 207 -2.73 9.97 -19.89
N VAL A 208 -2.86 10.60 -18.73
CA VAL A 208 -3.06 9.90 -17.45
C VAL A 208 -4.51 10.05 -17.03
N GLY A 209 -5.14 8.92 -16.80
CA GLY A 209 -6.58 8.88 -16.53
C GLY A 209 -7.42 9.01 -17.81
N THR A 210 -8.70 9.16 -17.63
CA THR A 210 -9.69 9.38 -18.69
C THR A 210 -10.26 10.80 -18.60
N GLU A 211 -11.09 11.19 -19.56
CA GLU A 211 -11.84 12.46 -19.48
C GLU A 211 -12.74 12.51 -18.24
N THR A 212 -13.25 11.36 -17.81
CA THR A 212 -14.18 11.26 -16.66
C THR A 212 -13.48 11.10 -15.33
N TYR A 213 -12.31 10.44 -15.30
CA TYR A 213 -11.57 10.14 -14.07
C TYR A 213 -10.11 10.47 -14.25
N ASN A 214 -9.65 11.51 -13.55
CA ASN A 214 -8.27 11.96 -13.59
C ASN A 214 -7.73 12.15 -12.17
N LEU A 215 -6.41 12.01 -11.99
CA LEU A 215 -5.77 12.17 -10.68
C LEU A 215 -5.97 13.56 -10.06
N LYS A 216 -6.07 14.60 -10.90
CA LYS A 216 -6.32 15.99 -10.46
C LYS A 216 -7.72 16.22 -9.91
N ASP A 217 -8.69 15.36 -10.25
CA ASP A 217 -10.08 15.45 -9.81
C ASP A 217 -10.30 14.75 -8.47
N LEU A 218 -9.29 14.01 -7.97
CA LEU A 218 -9.31 13.45 -6.63
C LEU A 218 -9.12 14.54 -5.58
N ARG A 219 -9.73 14.37 -4.40
CA ARG A 219 -9.47 15.23 -3.25
C ARG A 219 -7.98 15.38 -2.97
N ARG A 220 -7.22 14.30 -3.11
CA ARG A 220 -5.77 14.28 -2.96
C ARG A 220 -5.19 13.06 -3.67
N PHE A 221 -4.11 13.28 -4.39
CA PHE A 221 -3.25 12.22 -4.89
C PHE A 221 -1.87 12.30 -4.26
N THR A 222 -1.29 11.16 -3.89
CA THR A 222 0.07 11.08 -3.35
C THR A 222 0.84 9.96 -4.01
N TYR A 223 2.11 10.21 -4.27
CA TYR A 223 3.04 9.24 -4.79
C TYR A 223 4.19 9.04 -3.80
N SER A 224 4.55 7.81 -3.53
CA SER A 224 5.51 7.48 -2.48
C SER A 224 6.31 6.23 -2.77
N PHE A 225 7.45 6.09 -2.09
CA PHE A 225 8.33 4.94 -2.17
C PHE A 225 8.54 4.32 -0.81
N VAL A 226 8.57 2.99 -0.78
CA VAL A 226 8.97 2.19 0.37
C VAL A 226 10.08 1.25 -0.09
N THR A 227 11.31 1.51 0.34
CA THR A 227 12.47 0.72 -0.06
C THR A 227 13.03 -0.05 1.13
N MET A 228 13.18 -1.35 0.95
CA MET A 228 13.95 -2.18 1.86
C MET A 228 15.30 -2.50 1.20
N PRO A 229 16.40 -1.94 1.72
CA PRO A 229 17.68 -2.25 1.13
C PRO A 229 18.09 -3.69 1.42
N SER A 230 18.27 -4.46 0.36
CA SER A 230 18.85 -5.80 0.41
C SER A 230 20.36 -5.79 0.18
N ASN A 231 20.89 -4.68 -0.30
CA ASN A 231 22.31 -4.47 -0.55
C ASN A 231 22.97 -3.71 0.60
N ASN A 232 24.31 -3.68 0.59
CA ASN A 232 25.07 -2.90 1.54
C ASN A 232 24.68 -1.41 1.45
N LEU A 233 24.45 -0.80 2.60
CA LEU A 233 24.07 0.61 2.72
C LEU A 233 25.26 1.56 2.76
N ASP A 234 26.48 1.03 2.79
CA ASP A 234 27.71 1.82 2.82
C ASP A 234 27.82 2.65 1.53
N GLY A 235 28.05 3.93 1.68
CA GLY A 235 28.22 4.85 0.57
C GLY A 235 26.91 5.47 0.00
N TYR A 236 25.75 5.19 0.55
CA TYR A 236 24.53 5.95 0.21
C TYR A 236 24.54 7.32 0.91
N THR A 237 24.41 8.37 0.12
CA THR A 237 24.33 9.76 0.58
C THR A 237 23.06 10.42 0.05
N PRO A 238 22.57 11.50 0.70
CA PRO A 238 21.39 12.23 0.23
C PRO A 238 21.51 12.80 -1.19
N THR A 239 22.74 12.94 -1.69
CA THR A 239 23.05 13.53 -3.01
C THR A 239 23.18 12.49 -4.13
N ARG A 240 23.13 11.19 -3.81
CA ARG A 240 23.13 10.15 -4.85
C ARG A 240 21.92 10.29 -5.76
N VAL A 241 22.12 9.97 -7.04
CA VAL A 241 21.09 10.11 -8.09
C VAL A 241 19.82 9.34 -7.73
N GLU A 242 19.98 8.10 -7.23
CA GLU A 242 18.87 7.22 -6.84
C GLU A 242 18.02 7.85 -5.72
N ILE A 243 18.67 8.50 -4.78
CA ILE A 243 18.02 9.15 -3.63
C ILE A 243 17.38 10.48 -4.05
N SER A 244 18.15 11.33 -4.75
CA SER A 244 17.66 12.62 -5.24
C SER A 244 16.45 12.45 -6.15
N ARG A 245 16.49 11.46 -7.04
CA ARG A 245 15.41 11.14 -7.97
C ARG A 245 14.12 10.76 -7.24
N VAL A 246 14.20 9.79 -6.33
CA VAL A 246 13.05 9.34 -5.54
C VAL A 246 12.46 10.47 -4.71
N ARG A 247 13.31 11.28 -4.06
CA ARG A 247 12.85 12.43 -3.28
C ARG A 247 12.13 13.47 -4.11
N ASN A 248 12.64 13.78 -5.29
CA ASN A 248 12.01 14.75 -6.19
C ASN A 248 10.68 14.21 -6.73
N LEU A 249 10.65 12.97 -7.22
CA LEU A 249 9.45 12.37 -7.79
C LEU A 249 8.32 12.19 -6.78
N SER A 250 8.67 11.90 -5.52
CA SER A 250 7.69 11.66 -4.47
C SER A 250 7.35 12.91 -3.66
N GLY A 251 7.97 14.08 -3.96
CA GLY A 251 7.82 15.26 -3.12
C GLY A 251 8.34 15.02 -1.69
N GLY A 252 9.35 14.20 -1.51
CA GLY A 252 9.93 13.82 -0.22
C GLY A 252 9.18 12.69 0.52
N ASN A 253 8.20 12.06 -0.11
CA ASN A 253 7.45 10.92 0.44
C ASN A 253 8.24 9.63 0.20
N TYR A 254 9.34 9.47 0.93
CA TYR A 254 10.25 8.35 0.81
C TYR A 254 10.54 7.73 2.19
N TRP A 255 10.21 6.47 2.32
CA TRP A 255 10.39 5.68 3.53
C TRP A 255 11.25 4.46 3.26
N GLY A 256 11.97 4.03 4.27
CA GLY A 256 12.86 2.89 4.17
C GLY A 256 13.09 2.21 5.51
N VAL A 257 13.61 1.00 5.46
CA VAL A 257 14.04 0.23 6.63
C VAL A 257 15.44 -0.31 6.35
N PRO A 258 16.43 -0.01 7.19
CA PRO A 258 16.39 0.90 8.33
C PRO A 258 16.26 2.35 7.90
N THR A 259 15.81 3.20 8.82
CA THR A 259 15.81 4.65 8.63
C THR A 259 17.25 5.16 8.46
N LEU A 260 17.45 6.00 7.43
CA LEU A 260 18.72 6.67 7.19
C LEU A 260 18.52 8.18 7.14
N ASN A 261 19.24 8.89 8.00
CA ASN A 261 19.11 10.34 8.08
C ASN A 261 19.39 11.01 6.72
N GLY A 262 18.50 11.91 6.31
CA GLY A 262 18.58 12.62 5.03
C GLY A 262 18.30 11.76 3.79
N ILE A 263 18.07 10.45 3.95
CA ILE A 263 17.82 9.52 2.86
C ILE A 263 16.39 9.00 2.89
N ALA A 264 16.01 8.26 3.93
CA ALA A 264 14.69 7.70 4.06
C ALA A 264 14.17 7.80 5.49
N LYS A 265 12.90 8.15 5.64
CA LYS A 265 12.19 8.16 6.93
C LYS A 265 11.73 6.75 7.29
N SER A 266 11.38 6.53 8.56
CA SER A 266 10.76 5.27 8.99
C SER A 266 9.43 5.01 8.29
N ILE A 267 9.16 3.76 7.90
CA ILE A 267 7.88 3.36 7.27
C ILE A 267 6.68 3.73 8.15
N LYS A 268 6.81 3.70 9.48
CA LYS A 268 5.73 4.10 10.40
C LYS A 268 5.30 5.56 10.26
N GLU A 269 6.09 6.40 9.59
CA GLU A 269 5.72 7.80 9.34
C GLU A 269 4.81 7.98 8.11
N ILE A 270 4.61 6.93 7.29
CA ILE A 270 3.77 6.97 6.10
C ILE A 270 2.32 7.34 6.42
N PHE A 271 1.85 7.00 7.61
CA PHE A 271 0.48 7.27 8.06
C PHE A 271 0.14 8.75 8.11
N ARG A 272 1.15 9.64 8.21
CA ARG A 272 0.97 11.09 8.14
C ARG A 272 0.42 11.58 6.79
N LEU A 273 0.65 10.81 5.71
CA LEU A 273 0.03 11.11 4.41
C LEU A 273 -1.47 10.87 4.40
N PHE A 274 -1.95 10.03 5.29
CA PHE A 274 -3.32 9.52 5.34
C PHE A 274 -3.99 9.82 6.67
N ASP A 275 -3.57 10.89 7.36
CA ASP A 275 -4.09 11.29 8.67
C ASP A 275 -5.60 11.55 8.64
N ASN A 276 -6.12 12.05 7.53
CA ASN A 276 -7.55 12.26 7.30
C ASN A 276 -8.36 10.95 7.19
N ALA A 277 -7.71 9.79 7.12
CA ALA A 277 -8.38 8.48 7.18
C ALA A 277 -8.91 8.14 8.58
N PHE A 278 -8.38 8.80 9.61
CA PHE A 278 -8.70 8.57 11.00
C PHE A 278 -9.63 9.65 11.53
N ASN A 279 -10.63 9.26 12.33
CA ASN A 279 -11.51 10.22 12.98
C ASN A 279 -10.82 10.97 14.14
N THR A 280 -9.80 10.33 14.74
CA THR A 280 -8.99 10.90 15.82
C THR A 280 -7.52 10.80 15.45
N SER A 281 -6.79 9.82 15.96
CA SER A 281 -5.41 9.53 15.60
C SER A 281 -5.26 8.05 15.26
N ILE A 282 -4.24 7.69 14.50
CA ILE A 282 -3.91 6.29 14.23
C ILE A 282 -3.83 5.46 15.52
N LYS A 283 -3.15 5.98 16.56
CA LYS A 283 -3.00 5.26 17.83
C LYS A 283 -4.33 5.02 18.51
N SER A 284 -5.17 6.03 18.59
CA SER A 284 -6.48 5.96 19.24
C SER A 284 -7.43 5.03 18.48
N THR A 285 -7.46 5.16 17.14
CA THR A 285 -8.29 4.30 16.28
C THR A 285 -7.87 2.85 16.39
N LEU A 286 -6.57 2.56 16.23
CA LEU A 286 -6.06 1.19 16.31
C LEU A 286 -6.28 0.60 17.71
N ASN A 287 -6.03 1.34 18.78
CA ASN A 287 -6.24 0.88 20.14
C ASN A 287 -7.69 0.42 20.42
N ALA A 288 -8.67 1.12 19.85
CA ALA A 288 -10.07 0.75 19.99
C ALA A 288 -10.41 -0.62 19.35
N GLU A 289 -9.60 -1.07 18.40
CA GLU A 289 -9.84 -2.27 17.59
C GLU A 289 -8.99 -3.49 18.02
N LEU A 290 -7.95 -3.29 18.85
CA LEU A 290 -7.01 -4.36 19.18
C LEU A 290 -7.66 -5.56 19.87
N ALA A 291 -8.68 -5.35 20.70
CA ALA A 291 -9.42 -6.43 21.36
C ALA A 291 -10.10 -7.39 20.33
N ALA A 292 -10.39 -6.90 19.12
CA ALA A 292 -11.04 -7.69 18.08
C ALA A 292 -10.05 -8.42 17.15
N LEU A 293 -8.73 -8.32 17.38
CA LEU A 293 -7.71 -9.00 16.55
C LEU A 293 -7.84 -10.53 16.55
N SER A 294 -8.28 -11.13 17.65
CA SER A 294 -8.48 -12.59 17.75
C SER A 294 -9.82 -13.06 17.19
N SER A 295 -10.73 -12.16 16.91
CA SER A 295 -12.09 -12.48 16.45
C SER A 295 -12.37 -11.89 15.06
N GLU A 296 -12.78 -10.63 14.98
CA GLU A 296 -13.18 -9.98 13.72
C GLU A 296 -12.02 -9.83 12.75
N PHE A 297 -10.82 -9.52 13.25
CA PHE A 297 -9.61 -9.33 12.43
C PHE A 297 -8.66 -10.52 12.46
N SER A 298 -9.15 -11.71 12.83
CA SER A 298 -8.36 -12.96 12.89
C SER A 298 -7.69 -13.32 11.55
N TYR A 299 -8.19 -12.80 10.44
CA TYR A 299 -7.62 -13.00 9.11
C TYR A 299 -6.21 -12.40 8.95
N PHE A 300 -5.76 -11.50 9.84
CA PHE A 300 -4.36 -11.06 9.89
C PHE A 300 -3.40 -12.13 10.40
N GLN A 301 -3.90 -13.18 11.03
CA GLN A 301 -3.15 -14.32 11.57
C GLN A 301 -2.00 -13.92 12.52
N LEU A 302 -2.06 -12.76 13.12
CA LEU A 302 -1.03 -12.27 14.04
C LEU A 302 -1.11 -12.96 15.41
N LEU A 303 -2.29 -13.31 15.89
CA LEU A 303 -2.54 -14.03 17.15
C LEU A 303 -2.54 -15.55 17.00
#